data_a5186ce2c107430929aee537ec3a9cf1
#
_entry.id   a5186ce2c107430929aee537ec3a9cf1
#
_cell.length_a   1.000
_cell.length_b   1.000
_cell.length_c   1.000
_cell.angle_alpha   90.00
_cell.angle_beta   90.00
_cell.angle_gamma   90.00
#
_symmetry.space_group_name_H-M   'P 1'
#
loop_
_entity.id
_entity.type
_entity.pdbx_description
1 polymer ?
#
loop_
_entity_poly.entity_id
_entity_poly.type
_entity_poly.pdbx_seq_one_letter_code
_entity_poly.pdbx_strand_id
1 'polypeptide(L)'
;MNILKVFGMIFVLILASANLVKCEELNIYSHRQPFLINPFLEEFTKKTGITTNVIYSTKGLAQRLRSEGKNSPADVVLTVDIGRLYIYQDMDLLSVINSKKLSENIPEHLRSLDNTWFGLSKRARIIVTSKDRVKVGAISRIEDLADPRWAGKICTRPGSHVYSRALMSSLIAAHGLEEAEKWATGLVSNLARRPQGNDRAQVKAIYEGQCDIAIINNYYFGKLKYSDKEDQRTWARSLNLVFPNQGETDRGAHVNISGGGVAKYSKNKDSAIKLLEFLTDEFAQNLYGEINFEYPVNPKVEATSELQSWGSFKEDKLPILTIAKLSREAQKIIDRVGW
;
A
#
# COMPACT_ATOMS: atom_id res chain seq x y z
N MET A 1 5.53 -93.05 11.31
CA MET A 1 6.44 -92.43 10.40
C MET A 1 5.73 -91.18 9.80
N ASN A 2 5.75 -90.06 10.54
CA ASN A 2 4.97 -88.88 10.27
C ASN A 2 5.92 -87.75 9.90
N ILE A 3 5.78 -87.25 8.65
CA ILE A 3 6.51 -86.10 8.14
C ILE A 3 5.67 -84.89 8.44
N LEU A 4 6.13 -84.05 9.37
CA LEU A 4 5.54 -82.76 9.66
C LEU A 4 6.00 -81.74 8.62
N LYS A 5 5.08 -81.19 7.83
CA LYS A 5 5.34 -80.04 6.90
C LYS A 5 5.24 -78.76 7.69
N VAL A 6 6.36 -78.03 7.82
CA VAL A 6 6.42 -76.68 8.34
C VAL A 6 6.14 -75.71 7.16
N PHE A 7 4.99 -75.03 7.21
CA PHE A 7 4.69 -73.90 6.33
C PHE A 7 5.26 -72.61 6.94
N GLY A 8 6.30 -72.11 6.36
CA GLY A 8 6.85 -70.78 6.69
C GLY A 8 6.00 -69.69 6.05
N MET A 9 5.29 -68.94 6.87
CA MET A 9 4.51 -67.75 6.45
C MET A 9 5.44 -66.53 6.42
N ILE A 10 5.87 -66.13 5.25
CA ILE A 10 6.67 -64.87 5.04
C ILE A 10 5.69 -63.71 5.14
N PHE A 11 5.75 -62.97 6.23
CA PHE A 11 5.00 -61.74 6.44
C PHE A 11 5.83 -60.58 5.78
N VAL A 12 5.45 -60.20 4.55
CA VAL A 12 6.02 -59.01 3.91
C VAL A 12 5.42 -57.79 4.55
N LEU A 13 6.16 -57.13 5.44
CA LEU A 13 5.85 -55.78 5.93
C LEU A 13 6.07 -54.78 4.82
N ILE A 14 5.00 -54.38 4.16
CA ILE A 14 5.00 -53.19 3.29
C ILE A 14 5.01 -51.97 4.21
N LEU A 15 6.18 -51.43 4.47
CA LEU A 15 6.34 -50.09 5.06
C LEU A 15 5.85 -49.06 4.01
N ALA A 16 4.57 -48.74 4.06
CA ALA A 16 4.05 -47.57 3.42
C ALA A 16 4.73 -46.35 4.08
N SER A 17 5.80 -45.85 3.46
CA SER A 17 6.35 -44.54 3.77
C SER A 17 5.27 -43.50 3.47
N ALA A 18 4.44 -43.20 4.43
CA ALA A 18 3.62 -42.00 4.41
C ALA A 18 4.58 -40.83 4.36
N ASN A 19 4.83 -40.33 3.17
CA ASN A 19 5.43 -39.01 3.01
C ASN A 19 4.45 -38.05 3.73
N LEU A 20 4.76 -37.72 4.98
CA LEU A 20 4.17 -36.57 5.66
C LEU A 20 4.47 -35.38 4.75
N VAL A 21 3.50 -35.01 3.92
CA VAL A 21 3.54 -33.75 3.18
C VAL A 21 3.65 -32.69 4.28
N LYS A 22 4.88 -32.23 4.52
CA LYS A 22 5.11 -31.10 5.42
C LYS A 22 4.35 -29.94 4.82
N CYS A 23 3.21 -29.61 5.42
CA CYS A 23 2.45 -28.43 5.01
C CYS A 23 3.39 -27.23 5.15
N GLU A 24 3.77 -26.65 4.03
CA GLU A 24 4.62 -25.46 4.05
C GLU A 24 3.82 -24.32 4.67
N GLU A 25 4.43 -23.60 5.59
CA GLU A 25 3.84 -22.45 6.28
C GLU A 25 4.72 -21.23 6.10
N LEU A 26 4.11 -20.09 5.75
CA LEU A 26 4.76 -18.80 5.64
C LEU A 26 4.39 -17.90 6.81
N ASN A 27 5.40 -17.38 7.50
CA ASN A 27 5.24 -16.35 8.53
C ASN A 27 5.40 -14.97 7.90
N ILE A 28 4.36 -14.16 8.02
CA ILE A 28 4.25 -12.86 7.39
C ILE A 28 4.27 -11.75 8.44
N TYR A 29 5.29 -10.88 8.40
CA TYR A 29 5.31 -9.64 9.18
C TYR A 29 4.61 -8.54 8.40
N SER A 30 3.42 -8.14 8.85
CA SER A 30 2.53 -7.26 8.09
C SER A 30 2.25 -5.95 8.82
N HIS A 31 2.45 -4.83 8.12
CA HIS A 31 1.88 -3.53 8.48
C HIS A 31 0.49 -3.32 7.87
N ARG A 32 0.03 -4.24 7.03
CA ARG A 32 -1.32 -4.27 6.47
C ARG A 32 -2.25 -4.98 7.44
N GLN A 33 -3.40 -4.38 7.71
CA GLN A 33 -4.38 -4.96 8.63
C GLN A 33 -4.88 -6.31 8.13
N PRO A 34 -5.10 -7.30 9.02
CA PRO A 34 -5.48 -8.66 8.62
C PRO A 34 -6.69 -8.71 7.68
N PHE A 35 -7.77 -7.98 7.97
CA PHE A 35 -8.97 -7.98 7.14
C PHE A 35 -8.75 -7.47 5.70
N LEU A 36 -7.64 -6.76 5.43
CA LEU A 36 -7.27 -6.29 4.10
C LEU A 36 -6.38 -7.27 3.33
N ILE A 37 -5.75 -8.22 4.00
CA ILE A 37 -4.83 -9.17 3.36
C ILE A 37 -5.31 -10.62 3.45
N ASN A 38 -6.07 -11.00 4.48
CA ASN A 38 -6.54 -12.36 4.66
C ASN A 38 -7.27 -12.94 3.44
N PRO A 39 -8.17 -12.20 2.72
CA PRO A 39 -8.82 -12.75 1.53
C PRO A 39 -7.84 -13.21 0.45
N PHE A 40 -6.70 -12.52 0.32
CA PHE A 40 -5.64 -12.92 -0.61
C PHE A 40 -4.90 -14.17 -0.13
N LEU A 41 -4.62 -14.24 1.17
CA LEU A 41 -3.87 -15.34 1.77
C LEU A 41 -4.69 -16.64 1.78
N GLU A 42 -6.00 -16.54 2.00
CA GLU A 42 -6.94 -17.65 1.91
C GLU A 42 -6.97 -18.23 0.48
N GLU A 43 -7.05 -17.38 -0.55
CA GLU A 43 -7.00 -17.83 -1.94
C GLU A 43 -5.61 -18.37 -2.33
N PHE A 44 -4.53 -17.77 -1.82
CA PHE A 44 -3.19 -18.31 -2.01
C PHE A 44 -3.07 -19.71 -1.42
N THR A 45 -3.51 -19.91 -0.18
CA THR A 45 -3.50 -21.23 0.48
C THR A 45 -4.34 -22.23 -0.29
N LYS A 46 -5.53 -21.86 -0.74
CA LYS A 46 -6.41 -22.72 -1.53
C LYS A 46 -5.77 -23.16 -2.86
N LYS A 47 -5.04 -22.27 -3.53
CA LYS A 47 -4.38 -22.55 -4.81
C LYS A 47 -3.09 -23.36 -4.68
N THR A 48 -2.36 -23.19 -3.58
CA THR A 48 -0.99 -23.72 -3.45
C THR A 48 -0.82 -24.78 -2.37
N GLY A 49 -1.75 -24.89 -1.42
CA GLY A 49 -1.61 -25.71 -0.22
C GLY A 49 -0.67 -25.10 0.83
N ILE A 50 -0.02 -23.96 0.57
CA ILE A 50 0.88 -23.29 1.50
C ILE A 50 0.03 -22.46 2.49
N THR A 51 0.16 -22.75 3.77
CA THR A 51 -0.53 -22.02 4.83
C THR A 51 0.20 -20.74 5.19
N THR A 52 -0.51 -19.79 5.79
CA THR A 52 0.07 -18.48 6.15
C THR A 52 -0.27 -18.10 7.58
N ASN A 53 0.70 -17.54 8.29
CA ASN A 53 0.55 -17.00 9.64
C ASN A 53 0.94 -15.51 9.63
N VAL A 54 0.03 -14.62 10.05
CA VAL A 54 0.22 -13.17 9.98
C VAL A 54 0.47 -12.58 11.35
N ILE A 55 1.62 -11.94 11.52
CA ILE A 55 1.93 -11.10 12.67
C ILE A 55 1.76 -9.64 12.24
N TYR A 56 0.68 -9.03 12.71
CA TYR A 56 0.34 -7.65 12.41
C TYR A 56 0.84 -6.68 13.47
N SER A 57 1.46 -5.59 13.03
CA SER A 57 1.73 -4.42 13.87
C SER A 57 1.84 -3.15 13.05
N THR A 58 1.36 -2.05 13.60
CA THR A 58 1.51 -0.71 12.99
C THR A 58 2.92 -0.14 13.11
N LYS A 59 3.74 -0.64 14.06
CA LYS A 59 5.09 -0.15 14.35
C LYS A 59 5.99 -1.30 14.81
N GLY A 60 7.30 -1.11 14.72
CA GLY A 60 8.31 -1.94 15.38
C GLY A 60 8.67 -3.26 14.69
N LEU A 61 8.01 -3.67 13.59
CA LEU A 61 8.32 -4.95 12.95
C LEU A 61 9.71 -4.99 12.31
N ALA A 62 10.22 -3.88 11.77
CA ALA A 62 11.58 -3.84 11.22
C ALA A 62 12.63 -4.00 12.33
N GLN A 63 12.44 -3.32 13.47
CA GLN A 63 13.31 -3.45 14.64
C GLN A 63 13.26 -4.87 15.21
N ARG A 64 12.07 -5.45 15.27
CA ARG A 64 11.86 -6.84 15.68
C ARG A 64 12.61 -7.80 14.76
N LEU A 65 12.42 -7.69 13.44
CA LEU A 65 13.11 -8.52 12.45
C LEU A 65 14.63 -8.39 12.58
N ARG A 66 15.14 -7.16 12.80
CA ARG A 66 16.55 -6.90 13.03
C ARG A 66 17.08 -7.58 14.30
N SER A 67 16.35 -7.47 15.41
CA SER A 67 16.78 -8.07 16.69
C SER A 67 16.74 -9.60 16.67
N GLU A 68 15.77 -10.18 15.98
CA GLU A 68 15.66 -11.63 15.79
C GLU A 68 16.79 -12.18 14.87
N GLY A 69 17.25 -11.40 13.91
CA GLY A 69 18.34 -11.74 13.00
C GLY A 69 18.12 -13.08 12.30
N LYS A 70 19.10 -13.98 12.36
CA LYS A 70 19.04 -15.32 11.75
C LYS A 70 17.99 -16.25 12.39
N ASN A 71 17.52 -15.92 13.59
CA ASN A 71 16.52 -16.68 14.33
C ASN A 71 15.08 -16.19 14.06
N SER A 72 14.91 -15.17 13.21
CA SER A 72 13.57 -14.69 12.87
C SER A 72 12.74 -15.77 12.21
N PRO A 73 11.47 -15.96 12.63
CA PRO A 73 10.55 -16.83 11.92
C PRO A 73 9.97 -16.20 10.65
N ALA A 74 10.17 -14.90 10.42
CA ALA A 74 9.55 -14.18 9.31
C ALA A 74 10.08 -14.64 7.95
N ASP A 75 9.16 -14.92 7.04
CA ASP A 75 9.45 -15.25 5.64
C ASP A 75 9.16 -14.06 4.71
N VAL A 76 8.04 -13.37 4.93
CA VAL A 76 7.59 -12.26 4.09
C VAL A 76 7.34 -11.02 4.94
N VAL A 77 7.73 -9.87 4.41
CA VAL A 77 7.37 -8.55 4.94
C VAL A 77 6.35 -7.92 4.01
N LEU A 78 5.21 -7.46 4.55
CA LEU A 78 4.20 -6.70 3.82
C LEU A 78 4.02 -5.32 4.45
N THR A 79 4.07 -4.28 3.63
CA THR A 79 3.88 -2.90 4.07
C THR A 79 2.78 -2.19 3.29
N VAL A 80 2.33 -1.06 3.82
CA VAL A 80 1.30 -0.20 3.19
C VAL A 80 1.84 1.15 2.74
N ASP A 81 3.18 1.30 2.69
CA ASP A 81 3.81 2.58 2.35
C ASP A 81 5.27 2.38 1.99
N ILE A 82 5.74 3.09 0.95
CA ILE A 82 7.14 3.00 0.49
C ILE A 82 8.14 3.43 1.57
N GLY A 83 7.82 4.43 2.36
CA GLY A 83 8.72 4.88 3.43
C GLY A 83 8.93 3.80 4.51
N ARG A 84 7.90 2.98 4.77
CA ARG A 84 8.05 1.81 5.65
C ARG A 84 8.86 0.70 4.99
N LEU A 85 8.61 0.43 3.72
CA LEU A 85 9.32 -0.61 2.98
C LEU A 85 10.80 -0.29 2.85
N TYR A 86 11.13 0.98 2.61
CA TYR A 86 12.50 1.47 2.56
C TYR A 86 13.28 1.26 3.87
N ILE A 87 12.64 1.32 5.03
CA ILE A 87 13.30 1.02 6.32
C ILE A 87 13.87 -0.40 6.33
N TYR A 88 13.15 -1.38 5.78
CA TYR A 88 13.65 -2.75 5.69
C TYR A 88 14.84 -2.89 4.73
N GLN A 89 14.82 -2.16 3.61
CA GLN A 89 15.95 -2.11 2.68
C GLN A 89 17.16 -1.42 3.32
N ASP A 90 16.96 -0.24 3.92
CA ASP A 90 18.01 0.56 4.57
C ASP A 90 18.70 -0.20 5.73
N MET A 91 17.96 -1.06 6.41
CA MET A 91 18.45 -1.93 7.47
C MET A 91 19.02 -3.27 6.96
N ASP A 92 19.05 -3.51 5.65
CA ASP A 92 19.50 -4.77 5.03
C ASP A 92 18.76 -6.01 5.56
N LEU A 93 17.43 -5.91 5.67
CA LEU A 93 16.55 -6.95 6.23
C LEU A 93 15.83 -7.80 5.18
N LEU A 94 16.05 -7.52 3.89
CA LEU A 94 15.39 -8.22 2.79
C LEU A 94 16.39 -9.01 1.93
N SER A 95 15.93 -10.07 1.31
CA SER A 95 16.68 -10.86 0.33
C SER A 95 16.49 -10.29 -1.07
N VAL A 96 17.52 -10.40 -1.89
CA VAL A 96 17.39 -10.21 -3.34
C VAL A 96 16.53 -11.33 -3.93
N ILE A 97 15.59 -10.97 -4.78
CA ILE A 97 14.63 -11.87 -5.42
C ILE A 97 14.85 -11.84 -6.93
N ASN A 98 15.20 -13.00 -7.51
CA ASN A 98 15.31 -13.17 -8.95
C ASN A 98 14.04 -13.85 -9.49
N SER A 99 12.99 -13.07 -9.71
CA SER A 99 11.74 -13.53 -10.34
C SER A 99 11.46 -12.75 -11.62
N LYS A 100 11.46 -13.46 -12.74
CA LYS A 100 11.06 -12.92 -14.04
C LYS A 100 9.63 -12.41 -13.98
N LYS A 101 8.74 -13.17 -13.34
CA LYS A 101 7.31 -12.83 -13.21
C LYS A 101 7.11 -11.52 -12.46
N LEU A 102 7.78 -11.31 -11.32
CA LEU A 102 7.71 -10.04 -10.60
C LEU A 102 8.25 -8.87 -11.42
N SER A 103 9.35 -9.09 -12.15
CA SER A 103 9.95 -8.05 -12.99
C SER A 103 9.08 -7.68 -14.20
N GLU A 104 8.31 -8.62 -14.75
CA GLU A 104 7.36 -8.39 -15.85
C GLU A 104 6.04 -7.76 -15.38
N ASN A 105 5.59 -8.09 -14.17
CA ASN A 105 4.32 -7.63 -13.62
C ASN A 105 4.42 -6.27 -12.91
N ILE A 106 5.63 -5.84 -12.55
CA ILE A 106 5.81 -4.62 -11.78
C ILE A 106 6.76 -3.66 -12.51
N PRO A 107 6.29 -2.49 -12.95
CA PRO A 107 7.11 -1.46 -13.58
C PRO A 107 8.31 -1.07 -12.71
N GLU A 108 9.42 -0.71 -13.35
CA GLU A 108 10.69 -0.44 -12.68
C GLU A 108 10.59 0.66 -11.61
N HIS A 109 9.80 1.71 -11.85
CA HIS A 109 9.60 2.81 -10.91
C HIS A 109 8.82 2.40 -9.64
N LEU A 110 8.19 1.21 -9.61
CA LEU A 110 7.41 0.67 -8.47
C LEU A 110 8.11 -0.49 -7.75
N ARG A 111 9.38 -0.74 -8.02
CA ARG A 111 10.20 -1.79 -7.35
C ARG A 111 11.59 -1.29 -7.02
N SER A 112 12.31 -2.00 -6.17
CA SER A 112 13.70 -1.67 -5.86
C SER A 112 14.62 -2.02 -7.04
N LEU A 113 15.64 -1.21 -7.26
CA LEU A 113 16.64 -1.46 -8.31
C LEU A 113 17.48 -2.71 -8.03
N ASP A 114 17.64 -3.07 -6.76
CA ASP A 114 18.35 -4.25 -6.29
C ASP A 114 17.44 -5.49 -6.10
N ASN A 115 16.19 -5.42 -6.55
CA ASN A 115 15.19 -6.48 -6.46
C ASN A 115 14.95 -7.02 -5.03
N THR A 116 15.07 -6.21 -4.01
CA THR A 116 14.81 -6.60 -2.62
C THR A 116 13.35 -6.45 -2.21
N TRP A 117 12.60 -5.54 -2.87
CA TRP A 117 11.16 -5.34 -2.63
C TRP A 117 10.42 -4.96 -3.91
N PHE A 118 9.10 -5.19 -3.88
CA PHE A 118 8.19 -5.01 -4.99
C PHE A 118 6.89 -4.34 -4.55
N GLY A 119 6.39 -3.40 -5.37
CA GLY A 119 5.04 -2.86 -5.23
C GLY A 119 4.01 -3.94 -5.53
N LEU A 120 2.95 -4.01 -4.74
CA LEU A 120 1.89 -5.03 -4.88
C LEU A 120 0.54 -4.41 -5.23
N SER A 121 0.31 -3.18 -4.83
CA SER A 121 -0.83 -2.36 -5.23
C SER A 121 -0.46 -0.89 -5.12
N LYS A 122 -1.19 -0.01 -5.81
CA LYS A 122 -0.95 1.43 -5.74
C LYS A 122 -2.21 2.20 -5.39
N ARG A 123 -2.02 3.38 -4.83
CA ARG A 123 -3.08 4.34 -4.51
C ARG A 123 -2.63 5.75 -4.86
N ALA A 124 -3.59 6.54 -5.33
CA ALA A 124 -3.38 7.95 -5.61
C ALA A 124 -3.73 8.82 -4.40
N ARG A 125 -3.00 9.89 -4.22
CA ARG A 125 -3.34 10.97 -3.32
C ARG A 125 -4.23 11.95 -4.09
N ILE A 126 -5.52 11.97 -3.76
CA ILE A 126 -6.55 12.74 -4.44
C ILE A 126 -6.98 13.95 -3.62
N ILE A 127 -7.57 14.91 -4.28
CA ILE A 127 -8.30 16.01 -3.65
C ILE A 127 -9.79 15.65 -3.70
N VAL A 128 -10.48 15.86 -2.59
CA VAL A 128 -11.94 15.80 -2.54
C VAL A 128 -12.49 17.18 -2.17
N THR A 129 -13.57 17.58 -2.82
CA THR A 129 -14.20 18.90 -2.64
C THR A 129 -15.68 18.77 -2.36
N SER A 130 -16.25 19.70 -1.60
CA SER A 130 -17.68 19.80 -1.44
C SER A 130 -18.37 20.06 -2.79
N LYS A 131 -19.38 19.27 -3.13
CA LYS A 131 -20.17 19.47 -4.36
C LYS A 131 -20.88 20.82 -4.39
N ASP A 132 -21.32 21.29 -3.24
CA ASP A 132 -22.17 22.49 -3.15
C ASP A 132 -21.36 23.78 -3.01
N ARG A 133 -20.13 23.70 -2.45
CA ARG A 133 -19.34 24.89 -2.08
C ARG A 133 -18.10 25.12 -2.92
N VAL A 134 -17.69 24.13 -3.71
CA VAL A 134 -16.51 24.24 -4.60
C VAL A 134 -16.92 23.94 -6.04
N LYS A 135 -16.75 24.91 -6.92
CA LYS A 135 -17.07 24.76 -8.34
C LYS A 135 -16.19 23.68 -8.97
N VAL A 136 -16.78 22.80 -9.76
CA VAL A 136 -16.04 21.79 -10.54
C VAL A 136 -14.99 22.48 -11.41
N GLY A 137 -13.76 21.95 -11.39
CA GLY A 137 -12.61 22.52 -12.13
C GLY A 137 -11.91 23.70 -11.44
N ALA A 138 -12.36 24.13 -10.24
CA ALA A 138 -11.72 25.21 -9.50
C ALA A 138 -10.33 24.81 -8.95
N ILE A 139 -10.08 23.50 -8.82
CA ILE A 139 -8.81 22.90 -8.38
C ILE A 139 -8.44 21.83 -9.41
N SER A 140 -7.23 21.89 -9.95
CA SER A 140 -6.71 20.95 -10.93
C SER A 140 -5.36 20.35 -10.53
N ARG A 141 -4.62 21.04 -9.65
CA ARG A 141 -3.29 20.64 -9.22
C ARG A 141 -3.20 20.58 -7.72
N ILE A 142 -2.28 19.77 -7.21
CA ILE A 142 -2.00 19.73 -5.77
C ILE A 142 -1.40 21.07 -5.30
N GLU A 143 -0.67 21.73 -6.17
CA GLU A 143 -0.06 23.05 -5.95
C GLU A 143 -1.11 24.14 -5.71
N ASP A 144 -2.30 24.04 -6.31
CA ASP A 144 -3.40 25.00 -6.16
C ASP A 144 -3.87 25.13 -4.70
N LEU A 145 -3.60 24.13 -3.86
CA LEU A 145 -4.00 24.16 -2.45
C LEU A 145 -3.25 25.19 -1.60
N ALA A 146 -2.15 25.74 -2.13
CA ALA A 146 -1.40 26.83 -1.49
C ALA A 146 -1.93 28.23 -1.86
N ASP A 147 -2.88 28.33 -2.82
CA ASP A 147 -3.45 29.62 -3.23
C ASP A 147 -4.26 30.25 -2.10
N PRO A 148 -4.02 31.51 -1.72
CA PRO A 148 -4.73 32.21 -0.64
C PRO A 148 -6.26 32.26 -0.78
N ARG A 149 -6.81 32.08 -1.99
CA ARG A 149 -8.27 31.98 -2.19
C ARG A 149 -8.94 30.87 -1.39
N TRP A 150 -8.15 29.89 -0.93
CA TRP A 150 -8.63 28.77 -0.12
C TRP A 150 -8.45 28.98 1.39
N ALA A 151 -8.16 30.19 1.85
CA ALA A 151 -7.99 30.52 3.25
C ALA A 151 -9.17 30.03 4.10
N GLY A 152 -8.91 29.21 5.11
CA GLY A 152 -9.94 28.64 5.99
C GLY A 152 -10.82 27.58 5.33
N LYS A 153 -10.39 26.97 4.20
CA LYS A 153 -11.21 26.04 3.41
C LYS A 153 -10.70 24.62 3.39
N ILE A 154 -9.48 24.36 3.85
CA ILE A 154 -8.82 23.07 3.69
C ILE A 154 -8.76 22.30 5.01
N CYS A 155 -9.08 21.00 4.95
CA CYS A 155 -8.82 20.06 6.04
C CYS A 155 -7.77 19.02 5.63
N THR A 156 -6.84 18.72 6.53
CA THR A 156 -5.86 17.66 6.34
C THR A 156 -5.70 16.82 7.58
N ARG A 157 -5.22 15.60 7.40
CA ARG A 157 -4.63 14.83 8.49
C ARG A 157 -3.27 15.42 8.88
N PRO A 158 -2.71 15.08 10.06
CA PRO A 158 -1.40 15.56 10.48
C PRO A 158 -0.31 15.31 9.42
N GLY A 159 0.53 16.31 9.17
CA GLY A 159 1.64 16.22 8.23
C GLY A 159 2.64 15.13 8.59
N SER A 160 2.84 14.87 9.90
CA SER A 160 3.69 13.80 10.43
C SER A 160 3.25 12.38 10.05
N HIS A 161 2.04 12.20 9.52
CA HIS A 161 1.59 10.89 9.05
C HIS A 161 2.31 10.49 7.76
N VAL A 162 2.63 9.18 7.61
CA VAL A 162 3.41 8.65 6.46
C VAL A 162 2.85 9.06 5.09
N TYR A 163 1.52 9.21 4.93
CA TYR A 163 0.91 9.62 3.66
C TYR A 163 1.15 11.10 3.33
N SER A 164 1.09 11.96 4.34
CA SER A 164 1.38 13.40 4.19
C SER A 164 2.86 13.61 3.92
N ARG A 165 3.75 12.89 4.64
CA ARG A 165 5.19 12.92 4.37
C ARG A 165 5.53 12.45 2.96
N ALA A 166 4.91 11.38 2.48
CA ALA A 166 5.15 10.89 1.12
C ALA A 166 4.72 11.92 0.06
N LEU A 167 3.58 12.59 0.25
CA LEU A 167 3.16 13.70 -0.61
C LEU A 167 4.17 14.85 -0.56
N MET A 168 4.60 15.25 0.64
CA MET A 168 5.61 16.28 0.82
C MET A 168 6.94 15.91 0.14
N SER A 169 7.38 14.65 0.28
CA SER A 169 8.56 14.12 -0.40
C SER A 169 8.43 14.20 -1.93
N SER A 170 7.23 13.93 -2.48
CA SER A 170 7.00 14.03 -3.92
C SER A 170 7.05 15.47 -4.42
N LEU A 171 6.62 16.44 -3.62
CA LEU A 171 6.72 17.87 -3.92
C LEU A 171 8.18 18.35 -3.87
N ILE A 172 8.95 17.90 -2.88
CA ILE A 172 10.40 18.18 -2.81
C ILE A 172 11.11 17.64 -4.06
N ALA A 173 10.79 16.41 -4.45
CA ALA A 173 11.40 15.79 -5.63
C ALA A 173 11.06 16.52 -6.93
N ALA A 174 9.85 17.07 -7.04
CA ALA A 174 9.39 17.78 -8.23
C ALA A 174 9.86 19.24 -8.30
N HIS A 175 9.93 19.93 -7.16
CA HIS A 175 10.10 21.38 -7.12
C HIS A 175 11.33 21.85 -6.33
N GLY A 176 12.03 20.94 -5.63
CA GLY A 176 13.09 21.29 -4.70
C GLY A 176 12.57 21.70 -3.32
N LEU A 177 13.50 21.86 -2.37
CA LEU A 177 13.17 22.09 -0.96
C LEU A 177 12.44 23.43 -0.74
N GLU A 178 12.92 24.51 -1.35
CA GLU A 178 12.40 25.85 -1.15
C GLU A 178 10.96 26.01 -1.62
N GLU A 179 10.67 25.59 -2.86
CA GLU A 179 9.33 25.72 -3.43
C GLU A 179 8.34 24.76 -2.74
N ALA A 180 8.80 23.58 -2.33
CA ALA A 180 7.99 22.66 -1.57
C ALA A 180 7.65 23.21 -0.16
N GLU A 181 8.57 23.93 0.48
CA GLU A 181 8.31 24.59 1.77
C GLU A 181 7.36 25.79 1.61
N LYS A 182 7.49 26.57 0.54
CA LYS A 182 6.53 27.64 0.20
C LYS A 182 5.12 27.08 0.02
N TRP A 183 5.01 25.98 -0.73
CA TRP A 183 3.73 25.29 -0.90
C TRP A 183 3.15 24.83 0.46
N ALA A 184 3.95 24.19 1.30
CA ALA A 184 3.50 23.71 2.60
C ALA A 184 3.05 24.85 3.52
N THR A 185 3.75 25.99 3.49
CA THR A 185 3.37 27.21 4.21
C THR A 185 2.01 27.73 3.72
N GLY A 186 1.81 27.82 2.40
CA GLY A 186 0.54 28.22 1.81
C GLY A 186 -0.60 27.27 2.18
N LEU A 187 -0.37 25.94 2.09
CA LEU A 187 -1.33 24.93 2.53
C LEU A 187 -1.73 25.15 3.99
N VAL A 188 -0.76 25.32 4.89
CA VAL A 188 -1.02 25.50 6.34
C VAL A 188 -1.81 26.78 6.60
N SER A 189 -1.49 27.87 5.87
CA SER A 189 -2.25 29.12 5.98
C SER A 189 -3.72 28.99 5.52
N ASN A 190 -4.01 28.01 4.67
CA ASN A 190 -5.35 27.76 4.13
C ASN A 190 -6.16 26.75 4.97
N LEU A 191 -5.60 26.22 6.06
CA LEU A 191 -6.30 25.23 6.88
C LEU A 191 -7.48 25.86 7.63
N ALA A 192 -8.64 25.21 7.55
CA ALA A 192 -9.84 25.57 8.30
C ALA A 192 -9.73 25.24 9.80
N ARG A 193 -8.87 24.30 10.13
CA ARG A 193 -8.65 23.81 11.49
C ARG A 193 -7.27 23.16 11.62
N ARG A 194 -6.82 23.01 12.85
CA ARG A 194 -5.59 22.24 13.13
C ARG A 194 -5.66 20.83 12.51
N PRO A 195 -4.61 20.33 11.84
CA PRO A 195 -4.55 19.01 11.28
C PRO A 195 -4.85 17.92 12.31
N GLN A 196 -5.81 17.05 12.01
CA GLN A 196 -6.24 16.00 12.94
C GLN A 196 -6.98 14.86 12.23
N GLY A 197 -7.11 13.72 12.91
CA GLY A 197 -7.87 12.58 12.43
C GLY A 197 -7.25 11.86 11.23
N ASN A 198 -8.01 10.97 10.65
CA ASN A 198 -7.65 10.22 9.45
C ASN A 198 -8.39 10.76 8.21
N ASP A 199 -8.18 10.14 7.04
CA ASP A 199 -8.78 10.60 5.79
C ASP A 199 -10.33 10.56 5.83
N ARG A 200 -10.97 9.60 6.54
CA ARG A 200 -12.44 9.60 6.74
C ARG A 200 -12.92 10.80 7.55
N ALA A 201 -12.13 11.20 8.56
CA ALA A 201 -12.45 12.37 9.36
C ALA A 201 -12.37 13.68 8.56
N GLN A 202 -11.56 13.74 7.49
CA GLN A 202 -11.52 14.88 6.59
C GLN A 202 -12.80 14.92 5.73
N VAL A 203 -13.24 13.77 5.20
CA VAL A 203 -14.47 13.66 4.43
C VAL A 203 -15.69 14.06 5.30
N LYS A 204 -15.77 13.56 6.53
CA LYS A 204 -16.80 13.96 7.49
C LYS A 204 -16.80 15.47 7.73
N ALA A 205 -15.63 16.07 7.89
CA ALA A 205 -15.49 17.51 8.12
C ALA A 205 -16.00 18.35 6.93
N ILE A 206 -15.81 17.90 5.69
CA ILE A 206 -16.40 18.55 4.50
C ILE A 206 -17.92 18.45 4.57
N TYR A 207 -18.47 17.26 4.84
CA TYR A 207 -19.91 17.06 4.96
C TYR A 207 -20.54 17.97 6.04
N GLU A 208 -19.87 18.10 7.18
CA GLU A 208 -20.31 18.96 8.29
C GLU A 208 -20.07 20.47 8.07
N GLY A 209 -19.49 20.86 6.93
CA GLY A 209 -19.22 22.27 6.61
C GLY A 209 -18.04 22.89 7.37
N GLN A 210 -17.21 22.09 8.02
CA GLN A 210 -16.01 22.58 8.73
C GLN A 210 -14.89 22.99 7.76
N CYS A 211 -14.89 22.44 6.55
CA CYS A 211 -14.00 22.80 5.44
C CYS A 211 -14.66 22.41 4.12
N ASP A 212 -14.10 22.85 3.00
CA ASP A 212 -14.64 22.63 1.68
C ASP A 212 -13.80 21.67 0.84
N ILE A 213 -12.54 21.47 1.22
CA ILE A 213 -11.51 20.74 0.46
C ILE A 213 -10.72 19.85 1.42
N ALA A 214 -10.34 18.65 0.96
CA ALA A 214 -9.40 17.81 1.70
C ALA A 214 -8.53 16.96 0.77
N ILE A 215 -7.39 16.50 1.31
CA ILE A 215 -6.48 15.56 0.67
C ILE A 215 -6.67 14.18 1.31
N ILE A 216 -7.02 13.18 0.50
CA ILE A 216 -7.22 11.80 0.98
C ILE A 216 -6.56 10.78 0.03
N ASN A 217 -6.38 9.55 0.46
CA ASN A 217 -6.11 8.45 -0.46
C ASN A 217 -7.42 7.99 -1.13
N ASN A 218 -7.37 7.67 -2.41
CA ASN A 218 -8.53 7.31 -3.22
C ASN A 218 -9.36 6.17 -2.61
N TYR A 219 -8.74 5.16 -2.04
CA TYR A 219 -9.44 4.02 -1.46
C TYR A 219 -10.38 4.38 -0.29
N TYR A 220 -10.14 5.50 0.41
CA TYR A 220 -11.07 5.97 1.43
C TYR A 220 -12.40 6.43 0.84
N PHE A 221 -12.36 7.02 -0.38
CA PHE A 221 -13.59 7.38 -1.09
C PHE A 221 -14.41 6.12 -1.40
N GLY A 222 -13.79 5.07 -1.96
CA GLY A 222 -14.47 3.80 -2.22
C GLY A 222 -15.03 3.16 -0.95
N LYS A 223 -14.22 3.09 0.11
CA LYS A 223 -14.65 2.50 1.38
C LYS A 223 -15.76 3.28 2.07
N LEU A 224 -15.90 4.57 1.84
CA LEU A 224 -17.03 5.37 2.33
C LEU A 224 -18.25 5.19 1.45
N LYS A 225 -18.08 5.17 0.12
CA LYS A 225 -19.16 4.96 -0.86
C LYS A 225 -19.89 3.62 -0.65
N TYR A 226 -19.14 2.58 -0.28
CA TYR A 226 -19.64 1.22 -0.07
C TYR A 226 -19.67 0.79 1.41
N SER A 227 -19.69 1.75 2.32
CA SER A 227 -19.77 1.46 3.76
C SER A 227 -21.15 0.90 4.14
N ASP A 228 -21.17 0.00 5.12
CA ASP A 228 -22.43 -0.46 5.75
C ASP A 228 -23.16 0.66 6.51
N LYS A 229 -22.43 1.74 6.85
CA LYS A 229 -22.95 2.89 7.58
C LYS A 229 -23.52 3.94 6.62
N GLU A 230 -24.82 4.25 6.75
CA GLU A 230 -25.50 5.22 5.88
C GLU A 230 -24.90 6.63 5.95
N ASP A 231 -24.49 7.07 7.14
CA ASP A 231 -23.83 8.37 7.31
C ASP A 231 -22.55 8.47 6.44
N GLN A 232 -21.73 7.41 6.41
CA GLN A 232 -20.52 7.39 5.60
C GLN A 232 -20.80 7.42 4.09
N ARG A 233 -21.83 6.70 3.65
CA ARG A 233 -22.29 6.78 2.24
C ARG A 233 -22.75 8.19 1.88
N THR A 234 -23.46 8.84 2.81
CA THR A 234 -23.92 10.22 2.64
C THR A 234 -22.74 11.20 2.53
N TRP A 235 -21.71 11.04 3.37
CA TRP A 235 -20.50 11.86 3.25
C TRP A 235 -19.84 11.69 1.87
N ALA A 236 -19.69 10.46 1.37
CA ALA A 236 -19.11 10.21 0.05
C ALA A 236 -19.94 10.85 -1.08
N ARG A 237 -21.27 10.78 -1.01
CA ARG A 237 -22.17 11.39 -2.01
C ARG A 237 -22.05 12.91 -2.11
N SER A 238 -21.63 13.58 -1.03
CA SER A 238 -21.48 15.05 -0.99
C SER A 238 -20.20 15.59 -1.63
N LEU A 239 -19.35 14.71 -2.15
CA LEU A 239 -18.01 15.05 -2.64
C LEU A 239 -17.88 14.95 -4.17
N ASN A 240 -17.07 15.84 -4.73
CA ASN A 240 -16.38 15.59 -6.01
C ASN A 240 -15.00 15.02 -5.72
N LEU A 241 -14.56 14.09 -6.57
CA LEU A 241 -13.21 13.51 -6.57
C LEU A 241 -12.39 14.18 -7.67
N VAL A 242 -11.16 14.58 -7.35
CA VAL A 242 -10.23 15.20 -8.29
C VAL A 242 -8.89 14.48 -8.21
N PHE A 243 -8.45 13.89 -9.33
CA PHE A 243 -7.06 13.51 -9.50
C PHE A 243 -6.27 14.77 -9.87
N PRO A 244 -5.30 15.20 -9.04
CA PRO A 244 -4.55 16.43 -9.33
C PRO A 244 -3.52 16.22 -10.45
N ASN A 245 -3.07 17.33 -11.02
CA ASN A 245 -1.95 17.38 -11.98
C ASN A 245 -2.19 16.55 -13.26
N GLN A 246 -3.36 16.73 -13.89
CA GLN A 246 -3.76 15.97 -15.08
C GLN A 246 -3.58 16.75 -16.39
N GLY A 247 -3.15 18.02 -16.35
CA GLY A 247 -2.84 18.81 -17.54
C GLY A 247 -1.74 18.16 -18.40
N GLU A 248 -1.66 18.52 -19.66
CA GLU A 248 -0.73 17.91 -20.63
C GLU A 248 0.72 17.92 -20.13
N THR A 249 1.18 19.06 -19.61
CA THR A 249 2.54 19.26 -19.08
C THR A 249 2.69 18.92 -17.60
N ASP A 250 1.60 18.59 -16.90
CA ASP A 250 1.65 18.25 -15.49
C ASP A 250 2.30 16.89 -15.25
N ARG A 251 2.87 16.70 -14.06
CA ARG A 251 3.58 15.47 -13.66
C ARG A 251 2.70 14.26 -13.40
N GLY A 252 1.39 14.45 -13.22
CA GLY A 252 0.46 13.41 -12.79
C GLY A 252 0.21 13.41 -11.27
N ALA A 253 -0.77 12.64 -10.85
CA ALA A 253 -1.13 12.50 -9.44
C ALA A 253 -0.06 11.71 -8.66
N HIS A 254 0.30 12.17 -7.46
CA HIS A 254 1.17 11.42 -6.56
C HIS A 254 0.57 10.06 -6.25
N VAL A 255 1.33 9.00 -6.50
CA VAL A 255 1.01 7.62 -6.14
C VAL A 255 1.94 7.10 -5.07
N ASN A 256 1.46 6.15 -4.28
CA ASN A 256 2.25 5.39 -3.33
C ASN A 256 1.84 3.92 -3.39
N ILE A 257 2.66 3.02 -2.86
CA ILE A 257 2.47 1.59 -2.99
C ILE A 257 2.21 0.91 -1.64
N SER A 258 1.42 -0.16 -1.67
CA SER A 258 1.61 -1.26 -0.75
C SER A 258 2.63 -2.20 -1.39
N GLY A 259 3.54 -2.74 -0.62
CA GLY A 259 4.60 -3.56 -1.18
C GLY A 259 5.11 -4.59 -0.20
N GLY A 260 5.98 -5.47 -0.67
CA GLY A 260 6.56 -6.51 0.14
C GLY A 260 7.90 -7.01 -0.39
N GLY A 261 8.54 -7.82 0.44
CA GLY A 261 9.81 -8.48 0.13
C GLY A 261 9.97 -9.74 0.97
N VAL A 262 10.94 -10.56 0.62
CA VAL A 262 11.31 -11.76 1.36
C VAL A 262 12.29 -11.39 2.47
N ALA A 263 12.03 -11.84 3.69
CA ALA A 263 12.94 -11.59 4.81
C ALA A 263 14.32 -12.21 4.55
N LYS A 264 15.39 -11.51 4.93
CA LYS A 264 16.77 -11.87 4.60
C LYS A 264 17.14 -13.31 5.00
N TYR A 265 16.66 -13.74 6.15
CA TYR A 265 16.96 -15.06 6.70
C TYR A 265 15.80 -16.04 6.62
N SER A 266 14.81 -15.78 5.75
CA SER A 266 13.72 -16.73 5.50
C SER A 266 14.26 -18.10 5.12
N LYS A 267 13.66 -19.13 5.72
CA LYS A 267 13.94 -20.54 5.40
C LYS A 267 13.06 -21.07 4.27
N ASN A 268 11.99 -20.32 3.93
CA ASN A 268 10.96 -20.69 2.96
C ASN A 268 10.95 -19.71 1.77
N LYS A 269 12.14 -19.35 1.24
CA LYS A 269 12.29 -18.29 0.22
C LYS A 269 11.46 -18.54 -1.04
N ASP A 270 11.44 -19.77 -1.53
CA ASP A 270 10.71 -20.11 -2.76
C ASP A 270 9.20 -19.95 -2.58
N SER A 271 8.66 -20.37 -1.44
CA SER A 271 7.25 -20.20 -1.10
C SER A 271 6.89 -18.74 -0.83
N ALA A 272 7.82 -17.97 -0.24
CA ALA A 272 7.68 -16.52 -0.07
C ALA A 272 7.65 -15.78 -1.42
N ILE A 273 8.49 -16.17 -2.37
CA ILE A 273 8.48 -15.63 -3.74
C ILE A 273 7.17 -15.97 -4.44
N LYS A 274 6.68 -17.24 -4.34
CA LYS A 274 5.38 -17.65 -4.89
C LYS A 274 4.22 -16.78 -4.36
N LEU A 275 4.25 -16.40 -3.06
CA LEU A 275 3.25 -15.50 -2.50
C LEU A 275 3.33 -14.10 -3.13
N LEU A 276 4.53 -13.53 -3.27
CA LEU A 276 4.69 -12.22 -3.91
C LEU A 276 4.26 -12.26 -5.38
N GLU A 277 4.60 -13.31 -6.11
CA GLU A 277 4.14 -13.52 -7.48
C GLU A 277 2.62 -13.63 -7.59
N PHE A 278 1.99 -14.40 -6.70
CA PHE A 278 0.53 -14.51 -6.61
C PHE A 278 -0.13 -13.14 -6.38
N LEU A 279 0.43 -12.32 -5.48
CA LEU A 279 -0.12 -10.99 -5.19
C LEU A 279 -0.02 -10.02 -6.39
N THR A 280 0.74 -10.36 -7.44
CA THR A 280 0.84 -9.58 -8.68
C THR A 280 0.11 -10.22 -9.86
N ASP A 281 -0.52 -11.39 -9.67
CA ASP A 281 -1.36 -12.04 -10.69
C ASP A 281 -2.65 -11.26 -10.93
N GLU A 282 -3.24 -11.47 -12.11
CA GLU A 282 -4.50 -10.84 -12.50
C GLU A 282 -5.59 -11.00 -11.43
N PHE A 283 -5.76 -12.21 -10.91
CA PHE A 283 -6.74 -12.48 -9.85
C PHE A 283 -6.53 -11.58 -8.61
N ALA A 284 -5.32 -11.55 -8.07
CA ALA A 284 -5.03 -10.76 -6.88
C ALA A 284 -5.09 -9.26 -7.17
N GLN A 285 -4.67 -8.82 -8.35
CA GLN A 285 -4.74 -7.42 -8.76
C GLN A 285 -6.18 -6.92 -8.91
N ASN A 286 -7.09 -7.74 -9.44
CA ASN A 286 -8.52 -7.47 -9.47
C ASN A 286 -9.09 -7.40 -8.05
N LEU A 287 -8.74 -8.35 -7.19
CA LEU A 287 -9.19 -8.38 -5.79
C LEU A 287 -8.73 -7.12 -5.01
N TYR A 288 -7.52 -6.58 -5.26
CA TYR A 288 -7.10 -5.28 -4.70
C TYR A 288 -8.06 -4.15 -5.09
N GLY A 289 -8.51 -4.14 -6.35
CA GLY A 289 -9.48 -3.14 -6.83
C GLY A 289 -10.87 -3.31 -6.21
N GLU A 290 -11.35 -4.54 -6.13
CA GLU A 290 -12.71 -4.87 -5.66
C GLU A 290 -12.89 -4.63 -4.16
N ILE A 291 -12.00 -5.19 -3.34
CA ILE A 291 -12.18 -5.15 -1.88
C ILE A 291 -11.44 -4.00 -1.21
N ASN A 292 -10.34 -3.50 -1.79
CA ASN A 292 -9.52 -2.47 -1.20
C ASN A 292 -9.58 -1.12 -1.92
N PHE A 293 -10.16 -1.06 -3.13
CA PHE A 293 -10.18 0.13 -3.98
C PHE A 293 -8.77 0.68 -4.28
N GLU A 294 -7.80 -0.23 -4.40
CA GLU A 294 -6.42 0.07 -4.78
C GLU A 294 -6.21 -0.27 -6.26
N TYR A 295 -5.40 0.52 -6.95
CA TYR A 295 -5.10 0.31 -8.36
C TYR A 295 -4.06 -0.80 -8.55
N PRO A 296 -4.17 -1.58 -9.65
CA PRO A 296 -3.19 -2.61 -9.98
C PRO A 296 -1.82 -2.00 -10.26
N VAL A 297 -0.75 -2.69 -9.85
CA VAL A 297 0.63 -2.39 -10.27
C VAL A 297 0.98 -3.09 -11.57
N ASN A 298 0.35 -4.24 -11.83
CA ASN A 298 0.56 -5.02 -13.05
C ASN A 298 -0.06 -4.28 -14.25
N PRO A 299 0.74 -3.84 -15.23
CA PRO A 299 0.24 -3.06 -16.37
C PRO A 299 -0.66 -3.86 -17.33
N LYS A 300 -0.70 -5.20 -17.19
CA LYS A 300 -1.56 -6.08 -17.98
C LYS A 300 -2.97 -6.21 -17.39
N VAL A 301 -3.19 -5.67 -16.18
CA VAL A 301 -4.47 -5.75 -15.48
C VAL A 301 -5.12 -4.38 -15.45
N GLU A 302 -6.32 -4.29 -15.97
CA GLU A 302 -7.09 -3.06 -15.94
C GLU A 302 -7.64 -2.79 -14.52
N ALA A 303 -7.86 -1.51 -14.21
CA ALA A 303 -8.56 -1.15 -13.00
C ALA A 303 -10.01 -1.68 -13.05
N THR A 304 -10.58 -2.04 -11.90
CA THR A 304 -11.97 -2.49 -11.81
C THR A 304 -12.94 -1.41 -12.31
N SER A 305 -14.14 -1.82 -12.74
CA SER A 305 -15.18 -0.90 -13.24
C SER A 305 -15.49 0.24 -12.26
N GLU A 306 -15.46 -0.05 -10.96
CA GLU A 306 -15.63 1.01 -9.95
C GLU A 306 -14.49 2.02 -9.99
N LEU A 307 -13.25 1.58 -10.03
CA LEU A 307 -12.10 2.49 -10.12
C LEU A 307 -12.09 3.28 -11.43
N GLN A 308 -12.49 2.64 -12.54
CA GLN A 308 -12.65 3.31 -13.84
C GLN A 308 -13.75 4.37 -13.81
N SER A 309 -14.83 4.15 -13.04
CA SER A 309 -15.92 5.13 -12.89
C SER A 309 -15.49 6.45 -12.23
N TRP A 310 -14.36 6.46 -11.53
CA TRP A 310 -13.79 7.69 -10.95
C TRP A 310 -12.99 8.52 -11.96
N GLY A 311 -12.83 8.03 -13.18
CA GLY A 311 -12.03 8.60 -14.26
C GLY A 311 -10.63 7.99 -14.35
N SER A 312 -10.07 8.05 -15.54
CA SER A 312 -8.66 7.72 -15.74
C SER A 312 -7.78 8.85 -15.20
N PHE A 313 -6.57 8.51 -14.77
CA PHE A 313 -5.60 9.52 -14.34
C PHE A 313 -4.18 9.18 -14.77
N LYS A 314 -3.42 10.20 -15.06
CA LYS A 314 -1.98 10.15 -15.24
C LYS A 314 -1.32 10.08 -13.87
N GLU A 315 -0.55 9.02 -13.62
CA GLU A 315 0.26 8.89 -12.40
C GLU A 315 1.62 9.59 -12.56
N ASP A 316 2.10 10.14 -11.45
CA ASP A 316 3.48 10.62 -11.36
C ASP A 316 4.43 9.42 -11.44
N LYS A 317 5.29 9.41 -12.46
CA LYS A 317 6.27 8.34 -12.71
C LYS A 317 7.61 8.53 -11.97
N LEU A 318 7.62 9.38 -10.95
CA LEU A 318 8.80 9.53 -10.10
C LEU A 318 9.15 8.18 -9.49
N PRO A 319 10.45 7.75 -9.54
CA PRO A 319 10.85 6.52 -8.88
C PRO A 319 10.44 6.57 -7.41
N ILE A 320 9.61 5.61 -6.99
CA ILE A 320 9.00 5.62 -5.66
C ILE A 320 10.04 5.62 -4.53
N LEU A 321 11.24 5.09 -4.79
CA LEU A 321 12.38 5.11 -3.87
C LEU A 321 12.86 6.55 -3.58
N THR A 322 12.77 7.46 -4.54
CA THR A 322 13.11 8.88 -4.34
C THR A 322 12.25 9.50 -3.26
N ILE A 323 10.95 9.19 -3.26
CA ILE A 323 9.99 9.63 -2.23
C ILE A 323 10.41 9.14 -0.84
N ALA A 324 10.82 7.87 -0.74
CA ALA A 324 11.26 7.30 0.54
C ALA A 324 12.53 7.98 1.08
N LYS A 325 13.52 8.23 0.22
CA LYS A 325 14.79 8.88 0.60
C LYS A 325 14.61 10.30 1.10
N LEU A 326 13.63 11.04 0.56
CA LEU A 326 13.33 12.42 0.95
C LEU A 326 12.46 12.54 2.22
N SER A 327 12.05 11.42 2.82
CA SER A 327 11.13 11.40 3.97
C SER A 327 11.63 12.20 5.18
N ARG A 328 12.95 12.26 5.42
CA ARG A 328 13.53 13.06 6.51
C ARG A 328 13.42 14.56 6.24
N GLU A 329 13.73 14.99 5.02
CA GLU A 329 13.62 16.39 4.62
C GLU A 329 12.16 16.84 4.62
N ALA A 330 11.26 15.99 4.14
CA ALA A 330 9.82 16.23 4.22
C ALA A 330 9.36 16.45 5.66
N GLN A 331 9.81 15.62 6.61
CA GLN A 331 9.46 15.79 8.04
C GLN A 331 9.97 17.11 8.60
N LYS A 332 11.20 17.52 8.27
CA LYS A 332 11.75 18.81 8.71
C LYS A 332 10.92 20.01 8.24
N ILE A 333 10.48 20.00 6.97
CA ILE A 333 9.60 21.05 6.44
C ILE A 333 8.25 21.02 7.19
N ILE A 334 7.62 19.84 7.30
CA ILE A 334 6.35 19.66 8.02
C ILE A 334 6.41 20.24 9.43
N ASP A 335 7.48 19.95 10.17
CA ASP A 335 7.67 20.43 11.54
C ASP A 335 7.86 21.96 11.58
N ARG A 336 8.62 22.56 10.64
CA ARG A 336 8.83 24.01 10.56
C ARG A 336 7.57 24.79 10.24
N VAL A 337 6.75 24.29 9.30
CA VAL A 337 5.52 24.98 8.89
C VAL A 337 4.33 24.70 9.80
N GLY A 338 4.44 23.69 10.70
CA GLY A 338 3.36 23.32 11.61
C GLY A 338 2.21 22.55 10.99
N TRP A 339 2.49 21.76 9.94
CA TRP A 339 1.46 20.94 9.27
C TRP A 339 1.06 19.71 10.05
#